data_11898e4540a878b6e27054fbe5b82176
#
_entry.id   11898e4540a878b6e27054fbe5b82176
#
_cell.length_a   1.000
_cell.length_b   1.000
_cell.length_c   1.000
_cell.angle_alpha   90.00
_cell.angle_beta   90.00
_cell.angle_gamma   90.00
#
_symmetry.space_group_name_H-M   'P 1'
#
loop_
_entity.id
_entity.type
_entity.pdbx_description
1 polymer ?
#
loop_
_entity_poly.entity_id
_entity_poly.type
_entity_poly.pdbx_seq_one_letter_code
_entity_poly.pdbx_strand_id
1 'polypeptide(L)'
;MKILVTGVAGLLGSRLAEWILSNTDHKVIGIDDLSGGYTENIPKGVKFYKFDLKNLSRIDKLFNKHKPDIVYHFAAYAAEGLSPFIRKYNYENNLISSTNLITCSIKHDIKRFVFASSMSVYGNKYEPPFHEDLQQCPIDPYGVAKFAVEQDLKIAYEQHGLKYTIVRPHNFYGQNQNIWDKYRNVLGIW
;
A
#
# COMPACT_ATOMS: atom_id res chain seq x y z
N MET A 1 -8.67 9.09 -16.31
CA MET A 1 -8.92 7.87 -15.52
C MET A 1 -9.29 8.24 -14.08
N LYS A 2 -9.85 7.30 -13.33
CA LYS A 2 -10.09 7.42 -11.90
C LYS A 2 -9.07 6.54 -11.16
N ILE A 3 -8.27 7.15 -10.31
CA ILE A 3 -7.18 6.48 -9.62
C ILE A 3 -7.52 6.40 -8.13
N LEU A 4 -7.50 5.21 -7.57
CA LEU A 4 -7.64 4.98 -6.14
C LEU A 4 -6.25 4.90 -5.51
N VAL A 5 -5.99 5.73 -4.51
CA VAL A 5 -4.78 5.71 -3.69
C VAL A 5 -5.15 5.39 -2.25
N THR A 6 -4.64 4.29 -1.72
CA THR A 6 -4.78 3.96 -0.29
C THR A 6 -3.54 4.41 0.47
N GLY A 7 -3.69 4.78 1.74
CA GLY A 7 -2.61 5.42 2.49
C GLY A 7 -2.36 6.85 2.01
N VAL A 8 -3.42 7.54 1.54
CA VAL A 8 -3.32 8.84 0.88
C VAL A 8 -2.91 9.98 1.83
N ALA A 9 -3.05 9.80 3.13
CA ALA A 9 -2.60 10.74 4.15
C ALA A 9 -1.15 10.48 4.62
N GLY A 10 -0.54 9.39 4.15
CA GLY A 10 0.85 9.03 4.43
C GLY A 10 1.84 9.61 3.41
N LEU A 11 3.14 9.38 3.64
CA LEU A 11 4.24 9.91 2.83
C LEU A 11 4.08 9.59 1.33
N LEU A 12 3.98 8.32 0.95
CA LEU A 12 3.92 7.93 -0.46
C LEU A 12 2.59 8.30 -1.11
N GLY A 13 1.49 8.04 -0.41
CA GLY A 13 0.15 8.25 -0.96
C GLY A 13 -0.13 9.72 -1.24
N SER A 14 0.26 10.61 -0.33
CA SER A 14 0.06 12.05 -0.50
C SER A 14 0.90 12.61 -1.66
N ARG A 15 2.16 12.21 -1.77
CA ARG A 15 3.06 12.66 -2.85
C ARG A 15 2.61 12.17 -4.22
N LEU A 16 2.20 10.90 -4.32
CA LEU A 16 1.64 10.39 -5.58
C LEU A 16 0.34 11.11 -5.95
N ALA A 17 -0.56 11.29 -5.00
CA ALA A 17 -1.83 11.99 -5.24
C ALA A 17 -1.60 13.44 -5.71
N GLU A 18 -0.67 14.17 -5.10
CA GLU A 18 -0.27 15.50 -5.50
C GLU A 18 0.28 15.53 -6.93
N TRP A 19 1.20 14.59 -7.23
CA TRP A 19 1.79 14.50 -8.57
C TRP A 19 0.74 14.22 -9.65
N ILE A 20 -0.18 13.27 -9.40
CA ILE A 20 -1.26 12.93 -10.34
C ILE A 20 -2.14 14.15 -10.61
N LEU A 21 -2.55 14.86 -9.57
CA LEU A 21 -3.42 16.03 -9.70
C LEU A 21 -2.75 17.20 -10.40
N SER A 22 -1.42 17.35 -10.23
CA SER A 22 -0.65 18.47 -10.81
C SER A 22 -0.23 18.21 -12.25
N ASN A 23 -0.09 16.95 -12.67
CA ASN A 23 0.52 16.60 -13.95
C ASN A 23 -0.42 15.85 -14.91
N THR A 24 -1.66 15.57 -14.49
CA THR A 24 -2.62 14.81 -15.32
C THR A 24 -4.05 15.28 -15.09
N ASP A 25 -4.95 14.96 -16.04
CA ASP A 25 -6.39 15.18 -15.89
C ASP A 25 -7.10 14.03 -15.14
N HIS A 26 -6.36 13.22 -14.40
CA HIS A 26 -6.94 12.09 -13.69
C HIS A 26 -7.61 12.50 -12.39
N LYS A 27 -8.68 11.79 -12.01
CA LYS A 27 -9.38 12.01 -10.74
C LYS A 27 -8.78 11.09 -9.68
N VAL A 28 -8.44 11.63 -8.52
CA VAL A 28 -7.89 10.87 -7.40
C VAL A 28 -8.97 10.64 -6.34
N ILE A 29 -9.15 9.36 -5.97
CA ILE A 29 -9.94 8.93 -4.83
C ILE A 29 -8.94 8.45 -3.78
N GLY A 30 -9.04 8.93 -2.56
CA GLY A 30 -8.13 8.59 -1.47
C GLY A 30 -8.82 7.84 -0.34
N ILE A 31 -8.19 6.79 0.17
CA ILE A 31 -8.61 6.10 1.41
C ILE A 31 -7.47 6.15 2.40
N ASP A 32 -7.78 6.48 3.64
CA ASP A 32 -6.89 6.39 4.79
C ASP A 32 -7.71 6.26 6.07
N ASP A 33 -7.22 5.59 7.10
CA ASP A 33 -7.86 5.53 8.41
C ASP A 33 -7.30 6.58 9.38
N LEU A 34 -6.22 7.27 8.97
CA LEU A 34 -5.47 8.26 9.74
C LEU A 34 -4.73 7.67 10.96
N SER A 35 -4.45 6.37 10.96
CA SER A 35 -3.68 5.72 12.03
C SER A 35 -2.19 6.07 11.99
N GLY A 36 -1.66 6.46 10.83
CA GLY A 36 -0.24 6.80 10.65
C GLY A 36 0.03 8.00 9.75
N GLY A 37 -1.01 8.58 9.16
CA GLY A 37 -0.95 9.78 8.32
C GLY A 37 -1.76 10.94 8.92
N TYR A 38 -1.61 12.11 8.32
CA TYR A 38 -2.28 13.33 8.77
C TYR A 38 -3.20 13.88 7.69
N THR A 39 -4.35 14.43 8.08
CA THR A 39 -5.33 15.02 7.16
C THR A 39 -4.71 16.14 6.33
N GLU A 40 -3.78 16.90 6.92
CA GLU A 40 -3.07 18.02 6.31
C GLU A 40 -2.20 17.60 5.13
N ASN A 41 -1.77 16.33 5.08
CA ASN A 41 -0.99 15.78 3.98
C ASN A 41 -1.84 15.48 2.74
N ILE A 42 -3.17 15.43 2.87
CA ILE A 42 -4.05 15.08 1.75
C ILE A 42 -4.15 16.25 0.78
N PRO A 43 -3.71 16.10 -0.49
CA PRO A 43 -3.75 17.19 -1.45
C PRO A 43 -5.17 17.67 -1.73
N LYS A 44 -5.32 18.98 -1.93
CA LYS A 44 -6.58 19.58 -2.41
C LYS A 44 -6.96 18.96 -3.76
N GLY A 45 -8.23 18.54 -3.90
CA GLY A 45 -8.73 17.85 -5.11
C GLY A 45 -8.83 16.33 -4.97
N VAL A 46 -8.24 15.72 -3.94
CA VAL A 46 -8.49 14.32 -3.62
C VAL A 46 -9.90 14.13 -3.07
N LYS A 47 -10.65 13.19 -3.63
CA LYS A 47 -11.92 12.76 -3.03
C LYS A 47 -11.65 11.77 -1.90
N PHE A 48 -11.52 12.28 -0.69
CA PHE A 48 -11.08 11.54 0.48
C PHE A 48 -12.21 10.76 1.17
N TYR A 49 -11.87 9.54 1.64
CA TYR A 49 -12.73 8.68 2.44
C TYR A 49 -11.95 8.14 3.64
N LYS A 50 -12.41 8.50 4.85
CA LYS A 50 -11.83 8.00 6.10
C LYS A 50 -12.46 6.67 6.49
N PHE A 51 -11.74 5.57 6.33
CA PHE A 51 -12.09 4.25 6.87
C PHE A 51 -10.95 3.24 6.78
N ASP A 52 -11.06 2.19 7.60
CA ASP A 52 -10.12 1.09 7.67
C ASP A 52 -10.38 0.06 6.55
N LEU A 53 -9.34 -0.32 5.82
CA LEU A 53 -9.38 -1.29 4.71
C LEU A 53 -9.74 -2.73 5.16
N LYS A 54 -9.78 -3.00 6.44
CA LYS A 54 -10.35 -4.25 6.97
C LYS A 54 -11.85 -4.37 6.72
N ASN A 55 -12.52 -3.27 6.40
CA ASN A 55 -13.95 -3.24 6.09
C ASN A 55 -14.23 -3.46 4.60
N LEU A 56 -14.29 -4.73 4.19
CA LEU A 56 -14.56 -5.15 2.81
C LEU A 56 -15.84 -4.50 2.23
N SER A 57 -16.92 -4.42 3.01
CA SER A 57 -18.18 -3.83 2.55
C SER A 57 -18.05 -2.34 2.18
N ARG A 58 -17.24 -1.57 2.92
CA ARG A 58 -16.99 -0.16 2.60
C ARG A 58 -16.15 -0.01 1.35
N ILE A 59 -15.16 -0.89 1.15
CA ILE A 59 -14.35 -0.92 -0.07
C ILE A 59 -15.27 -1.21 -1.26
N ASP A 60 -16.08 -2.26 -1.20
CA ASP A 60 -16.97 -2.66 -2.28
C ASP A 60 -17.97 -1.54 -2.65
N LYS A 61 -18.58 -0.87 -1.66
CA LYS A 61 -19.44 0.30 -1.88
C LYS A 61 -18.68 1.45 -2.57
N LEU A 62 -17.42 1.67 -2.22
CA LEU A 62 -16.60 2.71 -2.86
C LEU A 62 -16.27 2.35 -4.30
N PHE A 63 -15.91 1.08 -4.59
CA PHE A 63 -15.67 0.61 -5.94
C PHE A 63 -16.94 0.70 -6.82
N ASN A 64 -18.09 0.29 -6.30
CA ASN A 64 -19.38 0.44 -7.00
C ASN A 64 -19.68 1.89 -7.37
N LYS A 65 -19.46 2.81 -6.42
CA LYS A 65 -19.75 4.24 -6.58
C LYS A 65 -18.80 4.93 -7.56
N HIS A 66 -17.52 4.63 -7.45
CA HIS A 66 -16.47 5.38 -8.17
C HIS A 66 -15.95 4.68 -9.40
N LYS A 67 -15.95 3.35 -9.44
CA LYS A 67 -15.41 2.52 -10.51
C LYS A 67 -13.96 2.96 -10.83
N PRO A 68 -13.00 2.78 -9.91
CA PRO A 68 -11.61 3.15 -10.16
C PRO A 68 -11.03 2.32 -11.32
N ASP A 69 -10.18 2.95 -12.13
CA ASP A 69 -9.46 2.27 -13.20
C ASP A 69 -8.18 1.60 -12.70
N ILE A 70 -7.49 2.27 -11.77
CA ILE A 70 -6.19 1.83 -11.21
C ILE A 70 -6.23 1.98 -9.70
N VAL A 71 -5.65 1.01 -9.00
CA VAL A 71 -5.43 1.05 -7.56
C VAL A 71 -3.94 1.17 -7.27
N TYR A 72 -3.53 2.19 -6.51
CA TYR A 72 -2.23 2.29 -5.85
C TYR A 72 -2.41 1.96 -4.37
N HIS A 73 -1.92 0.79 -3.97
CA HIS A 73 -2.06 0.33 -2.59
C HIS A 73 -0.79 0.61 -1.79
N PHE A 74 -0.82 1.73 -1.05
CA PHE A 74 0.29 2.20 -0.19
C PHE A 74 -0.06 2.18 1.30
N ALA A 75 -1.35 1.97 1.65
CA ALA A 75 -1.74 1.77 3.04
C ALA A 75 -1.04 0.55 3.63
N ALA A 76 -0.33 0.73 4.72
CA ALA A 76 0.36 -0.32 5.45
C ALA A 76 0.77 0.18 6.84
N TYR A 77 0.89 -0.73 7.79
CA TYR A 77 1.65 -0.46 8.99
C TYR A 77 3.11 -0.91 8.77
N ALA A 78 3.94 0.01 8.33
CA ALA A 78 5.32 -0.26 7.92
C ALA A 78 6.29 -0.11 9.09
N ALA A 79 6.24 -1.05 10.05
CA ALA A 79 7.12 -1.11 11.22
C ALA A 79 7.70 -2.52 11.34
N GLU A 80 8.70 -2.83 10.49
CA GLU A 80 9.35 -4.13 10.38
C GLU A 80 9.84 -4.63 11.75
N GLY A 81 10.67 -3.84 12.44
CA GLY A 81 11.24 -4.21 13.74
C GLY A 81 10.22 -4.38 14.87
N LEU A 82 9.01 -3.79 14.76
CA LEU A 82 7.93 -3.96 15.72
C LEU A 82 7.04 -5.16 15.38
N SER A 83 7.03 -5.61 14.14
CA SER A 83 6.10 -6.62 13.64
C SER A 83 6.10 -7.93 14.44
N PRO A 84 7.24 -8.45 14.99
CA PRO A 84 7.24 -9.65 15.82
C PRO A 84 6.41 -9.53 17.12
N PHE A 85 6.24 -8.32 17.64
CA PHE A 85 5.53 -8.06 18.91
C PHE A 85 4.04 -7.76 18.69
N ILE A 86 3.63 -7.43 17.45
CA ILE A 86 2.27 -7.03 17.10
C ILE A 86 1.71 -7.86 15.94
N ARG A 87 2.00 -9.17 15.89
CA ARG A 87 1.71 -10.07 14.76
C ARG A 87 0.28 -9.93 14.22
N LYS A 88 -0.72 -10.04 15.10
CA LYS A 88 -2.14 -9.93 14.69
C LYS A 88 -2.40 -8.59 14.00
N TYR A 89 -2.03 -7.49 14.64
CA TYR A 89 -2.21 -6.15 14.09
C TYR A 89 -1.47 -5.98 12.75
N ASN A 90 -0.23 -6.51 12.65
CA ASN A 90 0.55 -6.50 11.43
C ASN A 90 -0.18 -7.23 10.29
N TYR A 91 -0.66 -8.46 10.50
CA TYR A 91 -1.36 -9.20 9.46
C TYR A 91 -2.71 -8.60 9.09
N GLU A 92 -3.45 -8.08 10.06
CA GLU A 92 -4.72 -7.40 9.79
C GLU A 92 -4.54 -6.18 8.90
N ASN A 93 -3.51 -5.37 9.15
CA ASN A 93 -3.27 -4.13 8.40
C ASN A 93 -2.49 -4.33 7.09
N ASN A 94 -1.62 -5.32 7.00
CA ASN A 94 -0.75 -5.50 5.83
C ASN A 94 -1.22 -6.64 4.91
N LEU A 95 -1.88 -7.68 5.43
CA LEU A 95 -2.35 -8.80 4.63
C LEU A 95 -3.87 -8.75 4.40
N ILE A 96 -4.68 -8.73 5.46
CA ILE A 96 -6.14 -8.76 5.31
C ILE A 96 -6.66 -7.52 4.56
N SER A 97 -6.14 -6.33 4.87
CA SER A 97 -6.50 -5.11 4.15
C SER A 97 -6.17 -5.19 2.66
N SER A 98 -5.03 -5.81 2.32
CA SER A 98 -4.59 -6.00 0.93
C SER A 98 -5.48 -7.00 0.19
N THR A 99 -5.80 -8.16 0.81
CA THR A 99 -6.67 -9.18 0.20
C THR A 99 -8.08 -8.64 -0.03
N ASN A 100 -8.61 -7.79 0.86
CA ASN A 100 -9.89 -7.13 0.65
C ASN A 100 -9.87 -6.23 -0.60
N LEU A 101 -8.80 -5.48 -0.81
CA LEU A 101 -8.62 -4.64 -2.00
C LEU A 101 -8.46 -5.47 -3.28
N ILE A 102 -7.69 -6.56 -3.23
CA ILE A 102 -7.50 -7.48 -4.36
C ILE A 102 -8.85 -8.10 -4.74
N THR A 103 -9.62 -8.59 -3.76
CA THR A 103 -10.96 -9.14 -3.97
C THR A 103 -11.89 -8.14 -4.68
N CYS A 104 -11.94 -6.89 -4.21
CA CYS A 104 -12.73 -5.85 -4.87
C CYS A 104 -12.18 -5.50 -6.26
N SER A 105 -10.87 -5.51 -6.42
CA SER A 105 -10.21 -5.21 -7.70
C SER A 105 -10.55 -6.24 -8.78
N ILE A 106 -10.60 -7.53 -8.43
CA ILE A 106 -11.05 -8.62 -9.30
C ILE A 106 -12.54 -8.43 -9.62
N LYS A 107 -13.38 -8.29 -8.59
CA LYS A 107 -14.84 -8.16 -8.73
C LYS A 107 -15.25 -7.00 -9.64
N HIS A 108 -14.49 -5.90 -9.63
CA HIS A 108 -14.81 -4.69 -10.38
C HIS A 108 -13.94 -4.48 -11.63
N ASP A 109 -13.18 -5.49 -12.04
CA ASP A 109 -12.38 -5.53 -13.28
C ASP A 109 -11.52 -4.28 -13.48
N ILE A 110 -10.70 -3.94 -12.48
CA ILE A 110 -9.80 -2.80 -12.58
C ILE A 110 -8.66 -3.08 -13.58
N LYS A 111 -8.15 -2.03 -14.22
CA LYS A 111 -7.10 -2.14 -15.25
C LYS A 111 -5.74 -2.55 -14.68
N ARG A 112 -5.39 -2.11 -13.47
CA ARG A 112 -4.10 -2.43 -12.82
C ARG A 112 -4.12 -2.19 -11.32
N PHE A 113 -3.48 -3.10 -10.60
CA PHE A 113 -3.19 -2.99 -9.17
C PHE A 113 -1.70 -2.74 -8.96
N VAL A 114 -1.34 -1.61 -8.36
CA VAL A 114 0.06 -1.28 -8.01
C VAL A 114 0.23 -1.44 -6.51
N PHE A 115 1.14 -2.31 -6.10
CA PHE A 115 1.38 -2.68 -4.71
C PHE A 115 2.75 -2.23 -4.23
N ALA A 116 2.78 -1.49 -3.12
CA ALA A 116 4.01 -1.25 -2.38
C ALA A 116 4.33 -2.45 -1.48
N SER A 117 5.17 -3.34 -1.98
CA SER A 117 5.81 -4.38 -1.20
C SER A 117 6.98 -3.80 -0.38
N SER A 118 8.04 -4.52 -0.16
CA SER A 118 9.20 -4.08 0.63
C SER A 118 10.45 -4.90 0.29
N MET A 119 11.62 -4.35 0.54
CA MET A 119 12.88 -5.08 0.54
C MET A 119 12.93 -6.17 1.63
N SER A 120 12.13 -6.07 2.70
CA SER A 120 12.03 -7.09 3.75
C SER A 120 11.59 -8.47 3.25
N VAL A 121 11.02 -8.56 2.04
CA VAL A 121 10.69 -9.86 1.41
C VAL A 121 11.92 -10.70 1.08
N TYR A 122 13.09 -10.09 0.92
CA TYR A 122 14.34 -10.82 0.64
C TYR A 122 14.99 -11.37 1.92
N GLY A 123 14.64 -10.84 3.09
CA GLY A 123 15.25 -11.22 4.37
C GLY A 123 16.72 -10.86 4.43
N ASN A 124 17.52 -11.76 5.02
CA ASN A 124 18.98 -11.58 5.22
C ASN A 124 19.83 -12.60 4.45
N LYS A 125 19.25 -13.26 3.45
CA LYS A 125 19.94 -14.34 2.71
C LYS A 125 20.97 -13.83 1.72
N TYR A 126 20.83 -12.61 1.23
CA TYR A 126 21.59 -12.08 0.11
C TYR A 126 22.38 -10.82 0.49
N GLU A 127 23.55 -10.67 -0.14
CA GLU A 127 24.29 -9.41 -0.11
C GLU A 127 23.86 -8.48 -1.25
N PRO A 128 23.89 -7.16 -1.06
CA PRO A 128 23.61 -6.20 -2.14
C PRO A 128 24.60 -6.34 -3.32
N PRO A 129 24.18 -5.97 -4.54
CA PRO A 129 22.88 -5.42 -4.92
C PRO A 129 21.78 -6.49 -5.04
N PHE A 130 20.54 -6.11 -4.70
CA PHE A 130 19.38 -6.97 -4.84
C PHE A 130 18.79 -6.89 -6.25
N HIS A 131 18.25 -8.02 -6.73
CA HIS A 131 17.57 -8.17 -8.02
C HIS A 131 16.19 -8.77 -7.81
N GLU A 132 15.25 -8.45 -8.69
CA GLU A 132 13.86 -8.90 -8.60
C GLU A 132 13.71 -10.42 -8.70
N ASP A 133 14.64 -11.11 -9.36
CA ASP A 133 14.64 -12.57 -9.53
C ASP A 133 15.12 -13.34 -8.30
N LEU A 134 15.68 -12.66 -7.29
CA LEU A 134 16.11 -13.30 -6.06
C LEU A 134 14.92 -13.94 -5.33
N GLN A 135 15.14 -15.15 -4.81
CA GLN A 135 14.15 -15.86 -4.02
C GLN A 135 13.80 -15.08 -2.75
N GLN A 136 12.52 -14.82 -2.55
CA GLN A 136 12.04 -14.16 -1.34
C GLN A 136 12.14 -15.12 -0.14
N CYS A 137 12.74 -14.64 0.95
CA CYS A 137 12.97 -15.40 2.19
C CYS A 137 12.75 -14.47 3.40
N PRO A 138 11.53 -13.93 3.62
CA PRO A 138 11.28 -12.97 4.70
C PRO A 138 11.52 -13.60 6.07
N ILE A 139 12.10 -12.82 6.99
CA ILE A 139 12.50 -13.27 8.34
C ILE A 139 11.66 -12.66 9.47
N ASP A 140 10.72 -11.80 9.16
CA ASP A 140 9.85 -11.12 10.10
C ASP A 140 8.39 -11.11 9.62
N PRO A 141 7.39 -10.91 10.52
CA PRO A 141 5.97 -10.93 10.15
C PRO A 141 5.56 -9.85 9.15
N TYR A 142 6.25 -8.72 9.09
CA TYR A 142 5.97 -7.67 8.10
C TYR A 142 6.38 -8.14 6.70
N GLY A 143 7.60 -8.65 6.55
CA GLY A 143 8.09 -9.22 5.28
C GLY A 143 7.24 -10.40 4.82
N VAL A 144 6.83 -11.28 5.75
CA VAL A 144 5.91 -12.40 5.45
C VAL A 144 4.56 -11.89 4.92
N ALA A 145 3.98 -10.85 5.53
CA ALA A 145 2.73 -10.27 5.07
C ALA A 145 2.87 -9.67 3.66
N LYS A 146 3.95 -8.91 3.39
CA LYS A 146 4.22 -8.34 2.08
C LYS A 146 4.42 -9.42 1.01
N PHE A 147 5.21 -10.45 1.33
CA PHE A 147 5.43 -11.60 0.44
C PHE A 147 4.13 -12.36 0.12
N ALA A 148 3.28 -12.59 1.12
CA ALA A 148 2.00 -13.25 0.92
C ALA A 148 1.09 -12.47 -0.06
N VAL A 149 1.05 -11.14 0.03
CA VAL A 149 0.30 -10.29 -0.92
C VAL A 149 0.90 -10.37 -2.33
N GLU A 150 2.23 -10.45 -2.48
CA GLU A 150 2.85 -10.65 -3.79
C GLU A 150 2.42 -11.97 -4.44
N GLN A 151 2.35 -13.06 -3.64
CA GLN A 151 1.89 -14.36 -4.15
C GLN A 151 0.40 -14.32 -4.51
N ASP A 152 -0.44 -13.69 -3.69
CA ASP A 152 -1.87 -13.53 -3.97
C ASP A 152 -2.12 -12.73 -5.26
N LEU A 153 -1.34 -11.67 -5.53
CA LEU A 153 -1.42 -10.92 -6.78
C LEU A 153 -1.03 -11.75 -8.01
N LYS A 154 -0.02 -12.64 -7.90
CA LYS A 154 0.34 -13.58 -8.98
C LYS A 154 -0.81 -14.53 -9.28
N ILE A 155 -1.40 -15.12 -8.23
CA ILE A 155 -2.56 -16.02 -8.35
C ILE A 155 -3.76 -15.27 -8.93
N ALA A 156 -4.02 -14.05 -8.47
CA ALA A 156 -5.11 -13.21 -8.99
C ALA A 156 -4.95 -12.88 -10.49
N TYR A 157 -3.72 -12.70 -10.94
CA TYR A 157 -3.44 -12.53 -12.38
C TYR A 157 -3.70 -13.83 -13.15
N GLU A 158 -3.20 -14.96 -12.67
CA GLU A 158 -3.34 -16.27 -13.36
C GLU A 158 -4.80 -16.72 -13.43
N GLN A 159 -5.57 -16.51 -12.36
CA GLN A 159 -6.95 -17.00 -12.26
C GLN A 159 -8.00 -16.00 -12.80
N HIS A 160 -7.73 -14.71 -12.69
CA HIS A 160 -8.72 -13.66 -12.96
C HIS A 160 -8.23 -12.58 -13.92
N GLY A 161 -6.98 -12.63 -14.38
CA GLY A 161 -6.41 -11.64 -15.29
C GLY A 161 -6.11 -10.27 -14.66
N LEU A 162 -6.12 -10.16 -13.31
CA LEU A 162 -5.84 -8.91 -12.61
C LEU A 162 -4.39 -8.47 -12.87
N LYS A 163 -4.20 -7.49 -13.76
CA LYS A 163 -2.86 -6.94 -14.04
C LYS A 163 -2.33 -6.22 -12.81
N TYR A 164 -1.08 -6.51 -12.44
CA TYR A 164 -0.46 -5.90 -11.29
C TYR A 164 0.94 -5.36 -11.58
N THR A 165 1.45 -4.55 -10.67
CA THR A 165 2.84 -4.12 -10.58
C THR A 165 3.24 -4.14 -9.11
N ILE A 166 4.34 -4.80 -8.79
CA ILE A 166 4.91 -4.86 -7.43
C ILE A 166 6.13 -3.95 -7.41
N VAL A 167 6.20 -3.07 -6.42
CA VAL A 167 7.38 -2.24 -6.15
C VAL A 167 7.94 -2.67 -4.81
N ARG A 168 9.23 -3.00 -4.75
CA ARG A 168 9.96 -3.38 -3.53
C ARG A 168 10.91 -2.27 -3.13
N PRO A 169 10.41 -1.22 -2.48
CA PRO A 169 11.25 -0.09 -2.10
C PRO A 169 12.15 -0.42 -0.92
N HIS A 170 13.28 0.28 -0.88
CA HIS A 170 14.03 0.52 0.35
C HIS A 170 13.33 1.56 1.23
N ASN A 171 14.02 2.09 2.24
CA ASN A 171 13.45 3.09 3.13
C ASN A 171 13.10 4.37 2.37
N PHE A 172 11.86 4.81 2.55
CA PHE A 172 11.38 6.11 2.07
C PHE A 172 11.58 7.20 3.13
N TYR A 173 11.94 8.37 2.69
CA TYR A 173 11.99 9.57 3.52
C TYR A 173 11.58 10.80 2.70
N GLY A 174 11.15 11.86 3.35
CA GLY A 174 10.79 13.11 2.69
C GLY A 174 9.69 13.88 3.40
N GLN A 175 9.19 14.91 2.70
CA GLN A 175 8.07 15.72 3.19
C GLN A 175 6.83 14.86 3.46
N ASN A 176 6.04 15.24 4.46
CA ASN A 176 4.84 14.53 4.92
C ASN A 176 5.13 13.22 5.68
N GLN A 177 6.39 12.96 6.05
CA GLN A 177 6.72 11.83 6.91
C GLN A 177 6.21 12.09 8.34
N ASN A 178 5.67 11.03 8.98
CA ASN A 178 5.36 11.07 10.40
C ASN A 178 6.67 10.97 11.20
N ILE A 179 7.13 12.08 11.75
CA ILE A 179 8.36 12.19 12.54
C ILE A 179 8.17 11.87 14.02
N TRP A 180 6.93 11.72 14.48
CA TRP A 180 6.59 11.46 15.89
C TRP A 180 6.52 9.98 16.22
N ASP A 181 6.52 9.10 15.21
CA ASP A 181 6.52 7.66 15.39
C ASP A 181 7.96 7.13 15.39
N LYS A 182 8.46 6.76 16.57
CA LYS A 182 9.82 6.26 16.78
C LYS A 182 10.19 4.96 16.01
N TYR A 183 9.20 4.31 15.44
CA TYR A 183 9.38 3.11 14.64
C TYR A 183 9.45 3.39 13.12
N ARG A 184 9.46 4.67 12.74
CA ARG A 184 9.61 5.09 11.35
C ARG A 184 11.08 5.33 10.98
N ASN A 185 11.30 5.66 9.72
CA ASN A 185 12.62 5.87 9.16
C ASN A 185 13.38 6.98 9.92
N VAL A 186 14.60 6.64 10.37
CA VAL A 186 15.48 7.50 11.15
C VAL A 186 15.80 8.84 10.47
N LEU A 187 15.95 8.86 9.14
CA LEU A 187 16.23 10.09 8.38
C LEU A 187 15.12 11.15 8.48
N GLY A 188 13.90 10.74 8.82
CA GLY A 188 12.81 11.69 9.05
C GLY A 188 12.67 12.13 10.50
N ILE A 189 13.39 11.48 11.43
CA ILE A 189 13.35 11.77 12.85
C ILE A 189 14.49 12.71 13.25
N TRP A 190 15.59 12.69 12.53
CA TRP A 190 16.76 13.54 12.65
C TRP A 190 16.61 14.75 11.73
#